data_a8161a2ce5da1bdca80adbd12b34bf5f
#
_entry.id   a8161a2ce5da1bdca80adbd12b34bf5f
#
_cell.length_a   1.000
_cell.length_b   1.000
_cell.length_c   1.000
_cell.angle_alpha   90.00
_cell.angle_beta   90.00
_cell.angle_gamma   90.00
#
_symmetry.space_group_name_H-M   'P 1'
#
loop_
_entity.id
_entity.type
_entity.pdbx_description
1 polymer ?
#
loop_
_entity_poly.entity_id
_entity_poly.type
_entity_poly.pdbx_seq_one_letter_code
_entity_poly.pdbx_strand_id
1 'polypeptide(L)'
;MSDCLDVQRLDGVLIMQLNRPQARNAINLETAQALAAALDTLDSDPDLRLGVLTGSGGNFCSGMDLKAFAATGQRPYVGKRGFAGLCEQPPAKPLIAAVEGYALAGGCELVLACDLVVAARDARFGLPEVRRGLVPGSGGMLRLPSRIPYHVAMEAVLTGEPFGAERLHQLGLVNRLAEPGAALDEALAMARAIAANGPLAVRTAKSIIAQSRNWRPDEMFERQRPLIAHIFTSEDAREGATAFAEKRPPAWKGR
;
A
#
# COMPACT_ATOMS: atom_id res chain seq x y z
N MET A 1 5.53 -20.52 -9.46
CA MET A 1 5.62 -19.12 -8.96
C MET A 1 6.21 -18.31 -10.09
N SER A 2 5.72 -17.12 -10.33
CA SER A 2 6.22 -16.27 -11.43
C SER A 2 7.55 -15.64 -11.01
N ASP A 3 8.55 -15.62 -11.90
CA ASP A 3 9.87 -15.04 -11.61
C ASP A 3 9.83 -13.51 -11.43
N CYS A 4 8.67 -12.86 -11.70
CA CYS A 4 8.53 -11.42 -11.66
C CYS A 4 8.03 -10.86 -10.31
N LEU A 5 7.62 -11.73 -9.36
CA LEU A 5 7.18 -11.38 -8.01
C LEU A 5 7.62 -12.45 -7.02
N ASP A 6 8.45 -12.09 -6.06
CA ASP A 6 8.80 -12.95 -4.94
C ASP A 6 7.81 -12.74 -3.79
N VAL A 7 7.26 -13.84 -3.27
CA VAL A 7 6.26 -13.80 -2.19
C VAL A 7 6.77 -14.63 -1.01
N GLN A 8 6.91 -13.99 0.14
CA GLN A 8 7.38 -14.62 1.38
C GLN A 8 6.38 -14.39 2.50
N ARG A 9 6.32 -15.34 3.43
CA ARG A 9 5.52 -15.23 4.68
C ARG A 9 6.46 -15.12 5.86
N LEU A 10 6.25 -14.12 6.70
CA LEU A 10 7.04 -13.91 7.90
C LEU A 10 6.13 -13.38 9.02
N ASP A 11 5.94 -14.18 10.09
CA ASP A 11 5.22 -13.75 11.31
C ASP A 11 3.85 -13.08 11.05
N GLY A 12 3.04 -13.66 10.14
CA GLY A 12 1.75 -13.13 9.77
C GLY A 12 1.81 -11.96 8.76
N VAL A 13 2.98 -11.64 8.24
CA VAL A 13 3.20 -10.63 7.20
C VAL A 13 3.41 -11.31 5.85
N LEU A 14 2.71 -10.85 4.82
CA LEU A 14 2.97 -11.25 3.43
C LEU A 14 3.87 -10.20 2.78
N ILE A 15 5.12 -10.59 2.50
CA ILE A 15 6.09 -9.76 1.78
C ILE A 15 5.94 -10.05 0.30
N MET A 16 5.64 -9.03 -0.49
CA MET A 16 5.51 -9.08 -1.95
C MET A 16 6.60 -8.20 -2.55
N GLN A 17 7.61 -8.83 -3.15
CA GLN A 17 8.73 -8.12 -3.74
C GLN A 17 8.66 -8.21 -5.27
N LEU A 18 8.46 -7.06 -5.92
CA LEU A 18 8.57 -6.96 -7.37
C LEU A 18 9.98 -7.35 -7.78
N ASN A 19 10.12 -8.32 -8.68
CA ASN A 19 11.40 -8.92 -9.03
C ASN A 19 11.69 -8.84 -10.54
N ARG A 20 11.80 -7.61 -11.04
CA ARG A 20 12.24 -7.28 -12.40
C ARG A 20 13.25 -6.13 -12.37
N PRO A 21 14.38 -6.28 -11.62
CA PRO A 21 15.33 -5.19 -11.40
C PRO A 21 15.93 -4.64 -12.70
N GLN A 22 16.13 -5.48 -13.73
CA GLN A 22 16.60 -5.08 -15.07
C GLN A 22 15.66 -4.10 -15.78
N ALA A 23 14.37 -4.09 -15.42
CA ALA A 23 13.35 -3.16 -15.89
C ALA A 23 12.96 -2.12 -14.82
N ARG A 24 13.75 -1.96 -13.74
CA ARG A 24 13.41 -1.14 -12.57
C ARG A 24 12.02 -1.47 -12.03
N ASN A 25 11.70 -2.74 -11.99
CA ASN A 25 10.42 -3.29 -11.51
C ASN A 25 9.19 -2.71 -12.23
N ALA A 26 9.32 -2.37 -13.52
CA ALA A 26 8.20 -1.96 -14.35
C ALA A 26 7.17 -3.08 -14.46
N ILE A 27 5.89 -2.71 -14.40
CA ILE A 27 4.76 -3.63 -14.36
C ILE A 27 4.33 -4.02 -15.78
N ASN A 28 4.46 -5.31 -16.10
CA ASN A 28 3.80 -5.95 -17.23
C ASN A 28 2.55 -6.71 -16.77
N LEU A 29 1.81 -7.34 -17.69
CA LEU A 29 0.58 -8.06 -17.35
C LEU A 29 0.82 -9.23 -16.40
N GLU A 30 1.90 -9.98 -16.60
CA GLU A 30 2.29 -11.12 -15.74
C GLU A 30 2.53 -10.65 -14.29
N THR A 31 3.30 -9.57 -14.09
CA THR A 31 3.53 -9.00 -12.76
C THR A 31 2.23 -8.53 -12.12
N ALA A 32 1.34 -7.89 -12.90
CA ALA A 32 0.05 -7.45 -12.40
C ALA A 32 -0.84 -8.61 -11.93
N GLN A 33 -0.85 -9.73 -12.68
CA GLN A 33 -1.59 -10.93 -12.32
C GLN A 33 -1.02 -11.61 -11.08
N ALA A 34 0.31 -11.71 -10.98
CA ALA A 34 0.99 -12.28 -9.82
C ALA A 34 0.71 -11.47 -8.55
N LEU A 35 0.78 -10.13 -8.64
CA LEU A 35 0.48 -9.26 -7.51
C LEU A 35 -0.99 -9.35 -7.10
N ALA A 36 -1.94 -9.38 -8.05
CA ALA A 36 -3.35 -9.58 -7.75
C ALA A 36 -3.60 -10.87 -6.97
N ALA A 37 -3.02 -11.99 -7.43
CA ALA A 37 -3.14 -13.29 -6.75
C ALA A 37 -2.53 -13.29 -5.34
N ALA A 38 -1.40 -12.60 -5.14
CA ALA A 38 -0.80 -12.45 -3.82
C ALA A 38 -1.69 -11.61 -2.87
N LEU A 39 -2.34 -10.56 -3.39
CA LEU A 39 -3.28 -9.75 -2.62
C LEU A 39 -4.58 -10.50 -2.29
N ASP A 40 -5.05 -11.37 -3.18
CA ASP A 40 -6.18 -12.26 -2.89
C ASP A 40 -5.81 -13.28 -1.80
N THR A 41 -4.60 -13.81 -1.84
CA THR A 41 -4.04 -14.66 -0.76
C THR A 41 -3.95 -13.89 0.56
N LEU A 42 -3.46 -12.64 0.53
CA LEU A 42 -3.40 -11.79 1.72
C LEU A 42 -4.77 -11.65 2.38
N ASP A 43 -5.81 -11.35 1.60
CA ASP A 43 -7.14 -11.11 2.14
C ASP A 43 -7.84 -12.40 2.63
N SER A 44 -7.63 -13.53 1.94
CA SER A 44 -8.33 -14.79 2.23
C SER A 44 -7.69 -15.63 3.34
N ASP A 45 -6.38 -15.52 3.55
CA ASP A 45 -5.64 -16.34 4.52
C ASP A 45 -5.79 -15.76 5.94
N PRO A 46 -6.41 -16.46 6.90
CA PRO A 46 -6.64 -15.96 8.26
C PRO A 46 -5.35 -15.76 9.06
N ASP A 47 -4.25 -16.45 8.70
CA ASP A 47 -2.98 -16.36 9.41
C ASP A 47 -2.17 -15.13 9.01
N LEU A 48 -2.51 -14.50 7.88
CA LEU A 48 -1.90 -13.25 7.44
C LEU A 48 -2.61 -12.04 8.08
N ARG A 49 -1.85 -11.11 8.60
CA ARG A 49 -2.33 -9.91 9.28
C ARG A 49 -2.29 -8.67 8.39
N LEU A 50 -1.22 -8.55 7.59
CA LEU A 50 -0.98 -7.42 6.69
C LEU A 50 0.02 -7.80 5.59
N GLY A 51 0.17 -6.91 4.58
CA GLY A 51 1.15 -7.05 3.52
C GLY A 51 2.22 -5.96 3.55
N VAL A 52 3.39 -6.28 3.00
CA VAL A 52 4.45 -5.32 2.66
C VAL A 52 4.75 -5.48 1.17
N LEU A 53 4.68 -4.38 0.42
CA LEU A 53 5.04 -4.33 -0.99
C LEU A 53 6.37 -3.59 -1.15
N THR A 54 7.32 -4.20 -1.85
CA THR A 54 8.65 -3.62 -2.11
C THR A 54 9.14 -3.98 -3.50
N GLY A 55 10.35 -3.53 -3.88
CA GLY A 55 11.00 -3.86 -5.14
C GLY A 55 12.42 -4.35 -4.94
N SER A 56 12.88 -5.28 -5.76
CA SER A 56 14.26 -5.77 -5.79
C SER A 56 15.20 -4.81 -6.52
N GLY A 57 16.52 -4.95 -6.31
CA GLY A 57 17.54 -4.23 -7.08
C GLY A 57 17.59 -2.72 -6.83
N GLY A 58 17.23 -2.26 -5.63
CA GLY A 58 17.39 -0.86 -5.20
C GLY A 58 16.40 0.13 -5.81
N ASN A 59 15.30 -0.36 -6.43
CA ASN A 59 14.20 0.48 -6.90
C ASN A 59 12.86 -0.14 -6.53
N PHE A 60 11.90 0.69 -6.19
CA PHE A 60 10.54 0.22 -5.94
C PHE A 60 9.84 -0.16 -7.25
N CYS A 61 9.51 0.80 -8.10
CA CYS A 61 8.83 0.57 -9.37
C CYS A 61 8.86 1.81 -10.26
N SER A 62 9.17 1.64 -11.55
CA SER A 62 9.19 2.71 -12.54
C SER A 62 7.87 2.90 -13.30
N GLY A 63 6.80 2.20 -12.92
CA GLY A 63 5.48 2.29 -13.55
C GLY A 63 5.18 1.19 -14.55
N MET A 64 4.37 1.49 -15.58
CA MET A 64 4.00 0.52 -16.61
C MET A 64 5.20 0.18 -17.52
N ASP A 65 5.35 -1.10 -17.84
CA ASP A 65 6.35 -1.56 -18.82
C ASP A 65 5.90 -1.17 -20.24
N LEU A 66 6.40 0.01 -20.69
CA LEU A 66 6.06 0.57 -22.00
C LEU A 66 6.60 -0.30 -23.16
N LYS A 67 7.70 -1.05 -22.94
CA LYS A 67 8.24 -1.96 -23.96
C LYS A 67 7.31 -3.15 -24.14
N ALA A 68 6.86 -3.76 -23.05
CA ALA A 68 5.88 -4.84 -23.08
C ALA A 68 4.56 -4.37 -23.71
N PHE A 69 4.09 -3.17 -23.33
CA PHE A 69 2.89 -2.58 -23.92
C PHE A 69 3.03 -2.35 -25.44
N ALA A 70 4.14 -1.78 -25.88
CA ALA A 70 4.37 -1.54 -27.31
C ALA A 70 4.43 -2.85 -28.12
N ALA A 71 4.96 -3.92 -27.52
CA ALA A 71 5.06 -5.23 -28.18
C ALA A 71 3.73 -6.00 -28.24
N THR A 72 2.85 -5.85 -27.23
CA THR A 72 1.67 -6.71 -27.08
C THR A 72 0.34 -5.96 -27.13
N GLY A 73 0.33 -4.64 -26.99
CA GLY A 73 -0.88 -3.83 -26.80
C GLY A 73 -1.58 -4.06 -25.46
N GLN A 74 -1.07 -4.93 -24.59
CA GLN A 74 -1.72 -5.30 -23.34
C GLN A 74 -1.35 -4.35 -22.21
N ARG A 75 -2.36 -3.78 -21.56
CA ARG A 75 -2.20 -2.97 -20.35
C ARG A 75 -2.17 -3.90 -19.13
N PRO A 76 -1.33 -3.63 -18.12
CA PRO A 76 -1.24 -4.44 -16.92
C PRO A 76 -2.38 -4.14 -15.92
N TYR A 77 -3.61 -4.38 -16.35
CA TYR A 77 -4.84 -4.21 -15.57
C TYR A 77 -5.45 -5.56 -15.26
N VAL A 78 -5.89 -5.78 -14.02
CA VAL A 78 -6.44 -7.06 -13.57
C VAL A 78 -7.83 -6.84 -12.95
N GLY A 79 -8.86 -7.24 -13.67
CA GLY A 79 -10.25 -7.21 -13.20
C GLY A 79 -10.64 -5.90 -12.51
N LYS A 80 -11.28 -5.99 -11.34
CA LYS A 80 -11.67 -4.84 -10.51
C LYS A 80 -10.50 -4.21 -9.75
N ARG A 81 -9.35 -4.89 -9.64
CA ARG A 81 -8.17 -4.35 -8.97
C ARG A 81 -7.43 -3.30 -9.79
N GLY A 82 -7.73 -3.20 -11.10
CA GLY A 82 -7.17 -2.20 -12.00
C GLY A 82 -5.67 -2.37 -12.25
N PHE A 83 -4.96 -1.26 -12.40
CA PHE A 83 -3.52 -1.25 -12.68
C PHE A 83 -2.74 -2.04 -11.63
N ALA A 84 -1.80 -2.87 -12.12
CA ALA A 84 -0.94 -3.76 -11.34
C ALA A 84 -1.71 -4.72 -10.41
N GLY A 85 -3.03 -4.90 -10.60
CA GLY A 85 -3.84 -5.70 -9.71
C GLY A 85 -4.02 -5.12 -8.30
N LEU A 86 -3.83 -3.82 -8.11
CA LEU A 86 -3.85 -3.16 -6.80
C LEU A 86 -4.60 -1.82 -6.80
N CYS A 87 -4.38 -0.96 -7.82
CA CYS A 87 -4.65 0.47 -7.70
C CYS A 87 -6.12 0.84 -7.50
N GLU A 88 -7.07 0.11 -8.07
CA GLU A 88 -8.51 0.46 -7.98
C GLU A 88 -9.21 -0.25 -6.82
N GLN A 89 -8.73 -1.43 -6.42
CA GLN A 89 -9.26 -2.17 -5.28
C GLN A 89 -8.11 -2.71 -4.41
N PRO A 90 -7.56 -1.89 -3.49
CA PRO A 90 -6.58 -2.34 -2.49
C PRO A 90 -7.13 -3.44 -1.59
N PRO A 91 -6.26 -4.25 -0.94
CA PRO A 91 -6.69 -5.31 -0.05
C PRO A 91 -7.43 -4.77 1.18
N ALA A 92 -8.27 -5.61 1.79
CA ALA A 92 -8.97 -5.28 3.04
C ALA A 92 -8.01 -5.23 4.24
N LYS A 93 -6.96 -6.04 4.22
CA LYS A 93 -5.89 -6.01 5.24
C LYS A 93 -4.91 -4.86 4.98
N PRO A 94 -4.23 -4.32 6.02
CA PRO A 94 -3.26 -3.25 5.84
C PRO A 94 -2.16 -3.61 4.84
N LEU A 95 -1.69 -2.60 4.11
CA LEU A 95 -0.61 -2.72 3.14
C LEU A 95 0.39 -1.59 3.34
N ILE A 96 1.67 -1.94 3.51
CA ILE A 96 2.79 -1.00 3.66
C ILE A 96 3.61 -1.03 2.37
N ALA A 97 3.93 0.14 1.81
CA ALA A 97 4.95 0.28 0.77
C ALA A 97 6.33 0.49 1.43
N ALA A 98 7.30 -0.36 1.11
CA ALA A 98 8.71 -0.20 1.47
C ALA A 98 9.47 0.25 0.22
N VAL A 99 9.86 1.52 0.18
CA VAL A 99 10.31 2.19 -1.05
C VAL A 99 11.81 2.47 -1.00
N GLU A 100 12.54 1.81 -1.90
CA GLU A 100 13.91 2.14 -2.26
C GLU A 100 13.96 2.85 -3.61
N GLY A 101 14.90 3.75 -3.82
CA GLY A 101 15.17 4.40 -5.09
C GLY A 101 13.95 5.05 -5.72
N TYR A 102 13.50 4.58 -6.88
CA TYR A 102 12.45 5.21 -7.65
C TYR A 102 11.07 4.57 -7.47
N ALA A 103 10.07 5.38 -7.17
CA ALA A 103 8.64 5.10 -7.26
C ALA A 103 8.00 6.12 -8.23
N LEU A 104 7.98 5.81 -9.53
CA LEU A 104 7.59 6.76 -10.59
C LEU A 104 6.36 6.28 -11.37
N ALA A 105 5.57 7.21 -11.85
CA ALA A 105 4.36 6.96 -12.65
C ALA A 105 3.42 5.97 -11.92
N GLY A 106 3.03 4.88 -12.59
CA GLY A 106 2.27 3.80 -11.95
C GLY A 106 2.91 3.23 -10.69
N GLY A 107 4.26 3.30 -10.52
CA GLY A 107 4.93 2.93 -9.27
C GLY A 107 4.59 3.87 -8.11
N CYS A 108 4.48 5.17 -8.38
CA CYS A 108 3.98 6.14 -7.41
C CYS A 108 2.49 5.89 -7.10
N GLU A 109 1.68 5.50 -8.10
CA GLU A 109 0.27 5.15 -7.90
C GLU A 109 0.10 3.89 -7.06
N LEU A 110 1.01 2.90 -7.17
CA LEU A 110 1.07 1.74 -6.25
C LEU A 110 1.33 2.18 -4.81
N VAL A 111 2.30 3.07 -4.58
CA VAL A 111 2.55 3.63 -3.24
C VAL A 111 1.31 4.34 -2.70
N LEU A 112 0.66 5.15 -3.53
CA LEU A 112 -0.56 5.86 -3.16
C LEU A 112 -1.76 4.92 -2.92
N ALA A 113 -1.72 3.68 -3.42
CA ALA A 113 -2.73 2.66 -3.13
C ALA A 113 -2.45 1.91 -1.81
N CYS A 114 -1.24 1.98 -1.27
CA CYS A 114 -0.91 1.45 0.05
C CYS A 114 -1.44 2.35 1.18
N ASP A 115 -1.60 1.78 2.36
CA ASP A 115 -2.09 2.50 3.55
C ASP A 115 -0.98 3.29 4.24
N LEU A 116 0.23 2.75 4.25
CA LEU A 116 1.40 3.30 4.92
C LEU A 116 2.62 3.24 4.00
N VAL A 117 3.56 4.16 4.22
CA VAL A 117 4.76 4.29 3.39
C VAL A 117 5.99 4.41 4.28
N VAL A 118 6.95 3.53 4.08
CA VAL A 118 8.31 3.63 4.59
C VAL A 118 9.23 3.83 3.39
N ALA A 119 10.13 4.80 3.44
CA ALA A 119 10.98 5.13 2.30
C ALA A 119 12.42 5.37 2.70
N ALA A 120 13.35 4.93 1.87
CA ALA A 120 14.73 5.37 1.97
C ALA A 120 14.83 6.90 1.79
N ARG A 121 15.75 7.56 2.52
CA ARG A 121 15.92 9.03 2.48
C ARG A 121 16.18 9.57 1.09
N ASP A 122 16.88 8.80 0.27
CA ASP A 122 17.23 9.16 -1.10
C ASP A 122 16.16 8.76 -2.13
N ALA A 123 15.08 8.11 -1.70
CA ALA A 123 14.00 7.69 -2.58
C ALA A 123 13.29 8.86 -3.26
N ARG A 124 12.84 8.62 -4.50
CA ARG A 124 12.21 9.61 -5.38
C ARG A 124 10.84 9.14 -5.82
N PHE A 125 9.85 10.01 -5.66
CA PHE A 125 8.45 9.77 -6.01
C PHE A 125 8.03 10.77 -7.07
N GLY A 126 7.26 10.35 -8.07
CA GLY A 126 6.79 11.29 -9.07
C GLY A 126 5.75 10.72 -10.01
N LEU A 127 5.00 11.64 -10.63
CA LEU A 127 3.98 11.36 -11.64
C LEU A 127 4.36 12.08 -12.95
N PRO A 128 5.37 11.57 -13.70
CA PRO A 128 5.96 12.27 -14.84
C PRO A 128 5.17 12.08 -16.15
N GLU A 129 3.96 11.55 -16.10
CA GLU A 129 3.16 11.19 -17.29
C GLU A 129 2.92 12.40 -18.22
N VAL A 130 2.70 13.59 -17.67
CA VAL A 130 2.46 14.81 -18.44
C VAL A 130 3.61 15.16 -19.39
N ARG A 131 4.85 14.78 -19.04
CA ARG A 131 6.03 14.94 -19.89
C ARG A 131 6.01 14.06 -21.14
N ARG A 132 5.06 13.16 -21.25
CA ARG A 132 4.87 12.23 -22.37
C ARG A 132 3.47 12.37 -22.99
N GLY A 133 2.75 13.46 -22.68
CA GLY A 133 1.39 13.68 -23.16
C GLY A 133 0.37 12.70 -22.58
N LEU A 134 0.67 12.10 -21.42
CA LEU A 134 -0.21 11.19 -20.70
C LEU A 134 -0.61 11.78 -19.35
N VAL A 135 -1.48 11.08 -18.63
CA VAL A 135 -1.91 11.45 -17.28
C VAL A 135 -1.76 10.26 -16.31
N PRO A 136 -1.55 10.50 -15.01
CA PRO A 136 -1.55 9.44 -13.98
C PRO A 136 -2.96 8.85 -13.83
N GLY A 137 -3.27 7.81 -14.61
CA GLY A 137 -4.63 7.29 -14.76
C GLY A 137 -5.04 6.23 -13.75
N SER A 138 -4.15 5.82 -12.82
CA SER A 138 -4.42 4.72 -11.89
C SER A 138 -4.59 5.16 -10.43
N GLY A 139 -5.06 6.40 -10.26
CA GLY A 139 -5.40 6.97 -8.96
C GLY A 139 -4.44 8.04 -8.44
N GLY A 140 -3.36 8.34 -9.16
CA GLY A 140 -2.39 9.38 -8.77
C GLY A 140 -3.05 10.75 -8.57
N MET A 141 -3.81 11.19 -9.56
CA MET A 141 -4.55 12.47 -9.52
C MET A 141 -5.65 12.53 -8.46
N LEU A 142 -6.18 11.38 -8.07
CA LEU A 142 -7.28 11.29 -7.08
C LEU A 142 -6.76 11.22 -5.65
N ARG A 143 -5.67 10.46 -5.43
CA ARG A 143 -5.14 10.18 -4.09
C ARG A 143 -4.13 11.23 -3.63
N LEU A 144 -3.24 11.69 -4.52
CA LEU A 144 -2.18 12.62 -4.12
C LEU A 144 -2.72 13.90 -3.48
N PRO A 145 -3.71 14.63 -4.09
CA PRO A 145 -4.22 15.87 -3.49
C PRO A 145 -5.04 15.67 -2.21
N SER A 146 -5.41 14.43 -1.89
CA SER A 146 -6.05 14.12 -0.61
C SER A 146 -5.07 13.74 0.51
N ARG A 147 -3.77 13.67 0.22
CA ARG A 147 -2.72 13.22 1.14
C ARG A 147 -1.64 14.28 1.40
N ILE A 148 -1.46 15.23 0.48
CA ILE A 148 -0.55 16.37 0.62
C ILE A 148 -1.27 17.67 0.23
N PRO A 149 -0.76 18.84 0.60
CA PRO A 149 -1.38 20.11 0.25
C PRO A 149 -1.64 20.26 -1.26
N TYR A 150 -2.80 20.80 -1.60
CA TYR A 150 -3.29 20.89 -2.98
C TYR A 150 -2.27 21.48 -3.96
N HIS A 151 -1.66 22.63 -3.62
CA HIS A 151 -0.70 23.27 -4.53
C HIS A 151 0.57 22.44 -4.73
N VAL A 152 1.00 21.67 -3.72
CA VAL A 152 2.14 20.74 -3.85
C VAL A 152 1.77 19.56 -4.76
N ALA A 153 0.55 19.04 -4.63
CA ALA A 153 0.05 17.98 -5.51
C ALA A 153 -0.06 18.47 -6.97
N MET A 154 -0.55 19.70 -7.18
CA MET A 154 -0.60 20.35 -8.52
C MET A 154 0.81 20.53 -9.09
N GLU A 155 1.77 21.02 -8.30
CA GLU A 155 3.18 21.13 -8.73
C GLU A 155 3.71 19.77 -9.21
N ALA A 156 3.55 18.72 -8.39
CA ALA A 156 4.02 17.38 -8.71
C ALA A 156 3.46 16.84 -10.03
N VAL A 157 2.15 16.99 -10.23
CA VAL A 157 1.47 16.45 -11.41
C VAL A 157 1.72 17.29 -12.65
N LEU A 158 1.65 18.63 -12.56
CA LEU A 158 1.74 19.50 -13.74
C LEU A 158 3.16 19.67 -14.25
N THR A 159 4.17 19.63 -13.36
CA THR A 159 5.58 19.67 -13.78
C THR A 159 6.12 18.29 -14.14
N GLY A 160 5.56 17.23 -13.54
CA GLY A 160 6.09 15.88 -13.64
C GLY A 160 7.46 15.72 -12.96
N GLU A 161 7.89 16.68 -12.11
CA GLU A 161 9.15 16.60 -11.37
C GLU A 161 9.02 15.64 -10.17
N PRO A 162 10.00 14.79 -9.92
CA PRO A 162 9.97 13.90 -8.77
C PRO A 162 10.30 14.65 -7.48
N PHE A 163 9.63 14.25 -6.38
CA PHE A 163 9.89 14.71 -5.03
C PHE A 163 10.76 13.71 -4.26
N GLY A 164 11.60 14.22 -3.35
CA GLY A 164 12.36 13.41 -2.42
C GLY A 164 11.50 12.90 -1.25
N ALA A 165 11.90 11.77 -0.70
CA ALA A 165 11.23 11.14 0.44
C ALA A 165 11.14 12.06 1.66
N GLU A 166 12.18 12.85 1.96
CA GLU A 166 12.17 13.78 3.10
C GLU A 166 11.09 14.86 2.98
N ARG A 167 10.91 15.45 1.77
CA ARG A 167 9.82 16.41 1.54
C ARG A 167 8.46 15.74 1.73
N LEU A 168 8.28 14.52 1.23
CA LEU A 168 7.02 13.80 1.37
C LEU A 168 6.77 13.33 2.81
N HIS A 169 7.81 13.08 3.59
CA HIS A 169 7.71 12.84 5.02
C HIS A 169 7.24 14.10 5.78
N GLN A 170 7.81 15.25 5.49
CA GLN A 170 7.36 16.54 6.05
C GLN A 170 5.90 16.86 5.70
N LEU A 171 5.42 16.42 4.54
CA LEU A 171 4.04 16.58 4.07
C LEU A 171 3.08 15.50 4.59
N GLY A 172 3.57 14.47 5.30
CA GLY A 172 2.78 13.41 5.90
C GLY A 172 2.43 12.24 4.96
N LEU A 173 2.96 12.18 3.74
CA LEU A 173 2.77 11.03 2.85
C LEU A 173 3.67 9.85 3.24
N VAL A 174 4.92 10.10 3.58
CA VAL A 174 5.85 9.07 4.07
C VAL A 174 5.78 9.02 5.60
N ASN A 175 5.46 7.86 6.16
CA ASN A 175 5.32 7.66 7.60
C ASN A 175 6.67 7.59 8.31
N ARG A 176 7.64 6.89 7.72
CA ARG A 176 9.00 6.75 8.26
C ARG A 176 10.05 6.86 7.17
N LEU A 177 11.17 7.46 7.52
CA LEU A 177 12.38 7.47 6.71
C LEU A 177 13.34 6.39 7.21
N ALA A 178 13.96 5.68 6.27
CA ALA A 178 15.00 4.70 6.51
C ALA A 178 16.30 5.11 5.83
N GLU A 179 17.41 4.60 6.29
CA GLU A 179 18.66 4.71 5.53
C GLU A 179 18.57 3.91 4.21
N PRO A 180 19.28 4.30 3.15
CA PRO A 180 19.28 3.55 1.90
C PRO A 180 19.61 2.07 2.11
N GLY A 181 18.76 1.18 1.55
CA GLY A 181 18.83 -0.26 1.74
C GLY A 181 18.08 -0.81 2.95
N ALA A 182 17.55 0.04 3.84
CA ALA A 182 16.89 -0.37 5.09
C ALA A 182 15.36 -0.19 5.08
N ALA A 183 14.74 0.24 3.96
CA ALA A 183 13.31 0.53 3.93
C ALA A 183 12.45 -0.72 4.21
N LEU A 184 12.87 -1.91 3.76
CA LEU A 184 12.14 -3.15 4.05
C LEU A 184 12.21 -3.50 5.54
N ASP A 185 13.37 -3.40 6.19
CA ASP A 185 13.53 -3.73 7.60
C ASP A 185 12.69 -2.80 8.50
N GLU A 186 12.67 -1.48 8.18
CA GLU A 186 11.83 -0.51 8.86
C GLU A 186 10.33 -0.76 8.62
N ALA A 187 9.95 -1.16 7.41
CA ALA A 187 8.58 -1.55 7.10
C ALA A 187 8.17 -2.82 7.87
N LEU A 188 9.06 -3.80 8.01
CA LEU A 188 8.81 -4.99 8.80
C LEU A 188 8.73 -4.68 10.31
N ALA A 189 9.50 -3.71 10.81
CA ALA A 189 9.36 -3.23 12.19
C ALA A 189 7.99 -2.59 12.43
N MET A 190 7.50 -1.77 11.48
CA MET A 190 6.14 -1.22 11.50
C MET A 190 5.08 -2.32 11.39
N ALA A 191 5.30 -3.30 10.50
CA ALA A 191 4.39 -4.43 10.30
C ALA A 191 4.22 -5.26 11.57
N ARG A 192 5.30 -5.57 12.28
CA ARG A 192 5.25 -6.28 13.58
C ARG A 192 4.41 -5.51 14.61
N ALA A 193 4.57 -4.19 14.69
CA ALA A 193 3.77 -3.36 15.60
C ALA A 193 2.27 -3.41 15.28
N ILE A 194 1.90 -3.47 13.99
CA ILE A 194 0.50 -3.60 13.56
C ILE A 194 -0.01 -5.02 13.82
N ALA A 195 0.77 -6.05 13.49
CA ALA A 195 0.40 -7.46 13.65
C ALA A 195 0.17 -7.86 15.12
N ALA A 196 0.80 -7.15 16.07
CA ALA A 196 0.60 -7.32 17.49
C ALA A 196 -0.78 -6.88 18.01
N ASN A 197 -1.55 -6.12 17.19
CA ASN A 197 -2.88 -5.64 17.55
C ASN A 197 -3.98 -6.61 17.09
N GLY A 198 -5.18 -6.47 17.67
CA GLY A 198 -6.36 -7.27 17.32
C GLY A 198 -6.72 -7.13 15.82
N PRO A 199 -6.65 -8.21 15.02
CA PRO A 199 -6.74 -8.13 13.57
C PRO A 199 -8.10 -7.65 13.09
N LEU A 200 -9.17 -8.01 13.81
CA LEU A 200 -10.52 -7.56 13.49
C LEU A 200 -10.64 -6.04 13.66
N ALA A 201 -10.09 -5.49 14.77
CA ALA A 201 -10.09 -4.06 15.03
C ALA A 201 -9.26 -3.29 14.00
N VAL A 202 -8.07 -3.77 13.66
CA VAL A 202 -7.18 -3.16 12.65
C VAL A 202 -7.87 -3.07 11.29
N ARG A 203 -8.50 -4.16 10.81
CA ARG A 203 -9.23 -4.17 9.54
C ARG A 203 -10.42 -3.22 9.55
N THR A 204 -11.19 -3.22 10.63
CA THR A 204 -12.35 -2.32 10.77
C THR A 204 -11.92 -0.86 10.80
N ALA A 205 -10.86 -0.53 11.54
CA ALA A 205 -10.32 0.83 11.58
C ALA A 205 -9.86 1.29 10.18
N LYS A 206 -9.10 0.47 9.45
CA LYS A 206 -8.71 0.75 8.06
C LYS A 206 -9.93 1.01 7.18
N SER A 207 -10.93 0.12 7.25
CA SER A 207 -12.14 0.21 6.44
C SER A 207 -12.89 1.52 6.68
N ILE A 208 -13.07 1.92 7.95
CA ILE A 208 -13.76 3.16 8.32
C ILE A 208 -12.97 4.39 7.84
N ILE A 209 -11.66 4.44 8.11
CA ILE A 209 -10.80 5.55 7.69
C ILE A 209 -10.83 5.72 6.16
N ALA A 210 -10.76 4.62 5.41
CA ALA A 210 -10.80 4.67 3.95
C ALA A 210 -12.15 5.16 3.40
N GLN A 211 -13.25 4.70 3.98
CA GLN A 211 -14.61 5.03 3.52
C GLN A 211 -15.07 6.42 3.99
N SER A 212 -14.69 6.83 5.21
CA SER A 212 -15.18 8.07 5.84
C SER A 212 -14.84 9.34 5.06
N ARG A 213 -13.83 9.30 4.21
CA ARG A 213 -13.47 10.42 3.32
C ARG A 213 -14.60 10.82 2.37
N ASN A 214 -15.50 9.89 2.05
CA ASN A 214 -16.61 10.10 1.14
C ASN A 214 -17.95 10.26 1.87
N TRP A 215 -17.95 10.28 3.23
CA TRP A 215 -19.16 10.43 4.01
C TRP A 215 -19.47 11.91 4.25
N ARG A 216 -20.74 12.23 4.24
CA ARG A 216 -21.20 13.56 4.65
C ARG A 216 -20.97 13.73 6.16
N PRO A 217 -20.61 14.93 6.64
CA PRO A 217 -20.37 15.17 8.06
C PRO A 217 -21.54 14.81 8.97
N ASP A 218 -22.77 15.01 8.51
CA ASP A 218 -24.01 14.72 9.23
C ASP A 218 -24.34 13.22 9.30
N GLU A 219 -23.75 12.38 8.44
CA GLU A 219 -23.99 10.93 8.37
C GLU A 219 -22.86 10.09 8.99
N MET A 220 -21.72 10.69 9.34
CA MET A 220 -20.49 9.96 9.70
C MET A 220 -20.71 8.94 10.82
N PHE A 221 -21.34 9.35 11.92
CA PHE A 221 -21.56 8.47 13.07
C PHE A 221 -22.64 7.41 12.80
N GLU A 222 -23.66 7.73 12.03
CA GLU A 222 -24.68 6.77 11.62
C GLU A 222 -24.08 5.65 10.77
N ARG A 223 -23.23 6.01 9.81
CA ARG A 223 -22.51 5.04 8.96
C ARG A 223 -21.45 4.24 9.72
N GLN A 224 -20.77 4.84 10.70
CA GLN A 224 -19.77 4.16 11.50
C GLN A 224 -20.35 3.12 12.45
N ARG A 225 -21.48 3.40 13.11
CA ARG A 225 -22.06 2.53 14.16
C ARG A 225 -22.21 1.07 13.74
N PRO A 226 -22.82 0.73 12.59
CA PRO A 226 -22.95 -0.67 12.19
C PRO A 226 -21.60 -1.35 11.90
N LEU A 227 -20.61 -0.58 11.44
CA LEU A 227 -19.29 -1.12 11.13
C LEU A 227 -18.49 -1.49 12.38
N ILE A 228 -18.72 -0.84 13.52
CA ILE A 228 -18.00 -1.12 14.77
C ILE A 228 -18.79 -2.04 15.71
N ALA A 229 -20.07 -2.24 15.49
CA ALA A 229 -20.94 -2.97 16.43
C ALA A 229 -20.41 -4.39 16.76
N HIS A 230 -19.97 -5.13 15.74
CA HIS A 230 -19.46 -6.48 15.90
C HIS A 230 -18.13 -6.55 16.66
N ILE A 231 -17.37 -5.45 16.71
CA ILE A 231 -16.09 -5.41 17.44
C ILE A 231 -16.30 -5.58 18.93
N PHE A 232 -17.27 -4.87 19.51
CA PHE A 232 -17.52 -4.87 20.95
C PHE A 232 -18.05 -6.18 21.49
N THR A 233 -18.58 -7.05 20.63
CA THR A 233 -19.08 -8.38 20.98
C THR A 233 -18.12 -9.52 20.64
N SER A 234 -16.98 -9.21 19.99
CA SER A 234 -16.00 -10.18 19.52
C SER A 234 -15.28 -10.90 20.67
N GLU A 235 -14.70 -12.07 20.37
CA GLU A 235 -13.79 -12.76 21.29
C GLU A 235 -12.54 -11.93 21.53
N ASP A 236 -12.03 -11.25 20.49
CA ASP A 236 -10.84 -10.39 20.58
C ASP A 236 -11.07 -9.19 21.52
N ALA A 237 -12.26 -8.59 21.55
CA ALA A 237 -12.56 -7.51 22.49
C ALA A 237 -12.52 -8.00 23.96
N ARG A 238 -13.04 -9.18 24.22
CA ARG A 238 -12.99 -9.80 25.56
C ARG A 238 -11.56 -10.16 25.96
N GLU A 239 -10.82 -10.79 25.03
CA GLU A 239 -9.41 -11.15 25.23
C GLU A 239 -8.56 -9.90 25.51
N GLY A 240 -8.75 -8.83 24.75
CA GLY A 240 -8.02 -7.58 24.96
C GLY A 240 -8.27 -6.98 26.34
N ALA A 241 -9.52 -6.97 26.82
CA ALA A 241 -9.88 -6.50 28.15
C ALA A 241 -9.28 -7.39 29.25
N THR A 242 -9.34 -8.71 29.09
CA THR A 242 -8.78 -9.69 30.05
C THR A 242 -7.26 -9.60 30.12
N ALA A 243 -6.58 -9.61 28.97
CA ALA A 243 -5.12 -9.51 28.87
C ALA A 243 -4.60 -8.22 29.49
N PHE A 244 -5.31 -7.09 29.28
CA PHE A 244 -4.98 -5.81 29.92
C PHE A 244 -5.09 -5.88 31.44
N ALA A 245 -6.18 -6.45 31.98
CA ALA A 245 -6.38 -6.57 33.42
C ALA A 245 -5.32 -7.51 34.07
N GLU A 246 -4.93 -8.57 33.34
CA GLU A 246 -3.94 -9.56 33.77
C GLU A 246 -2.49 -9.16 33.49
N LYS A 247 -2.27 -8.00 32.82
CA LYS A 247 -0.93 -7.49 32.42
C LYS A 247 -0.12 -8.50 31.60
N ARG A 248 -0.76 -9.22 30.72
CA ARG A 248 -0.13 -10.18 29.78
C ARG A 248 -0.36 -9.77 28.32
N PRO A 249 0.44 -10.25 27.37
CA PRO A 249 0.13 -10.12 25.96
C PRO A 249 -1.20 -10.80 25.60
N PRO A 250 -2.01 -10.19 24.72
CA PRO A 250 -3.24 -10.80 24.24
C PRO A 250 -2.98 -11.93 23.23
N ALA A 251 -3.90 -12.90 23.16
CA ALA A 251 -3.89 -13.98 22.19
C ALA A 251 -5.08 -13.82 21.22
N TRP A 252 -4.85 -13.07 20.14
CA TRP A 252 -5.88 -12.71 19.17
C TRP A 252 -6.36 -13.90 18.34
N LYS A 253 -7.68 -14.03 18.17
CA LYS A 253 -8.32 -15.07 17.35
C LYS A 253 -8.91 -14.54 16.05
N GLY A 254 -9.05 -13.22 15.89
CA GLY A 254 -9.60 -12.58 14.69
C GLY A 254 -11.14 -12.70 14.57
N ARG A 255 -11.86 -12.93 15.66
CA ARG A 255 -13.30 -13.15 15.67
C ARG A 255 -13.98 -12.69 16.95
#